data_7b2be040cc0e393feb6526749302278e
#
_entry.id   7b2be040cc0e393feb6526749302278e
#
_cell.length_a   1.000
_cell.length_b   1.000
_cell.length_c   1.000
_cell.angle_alpha   90.00
_cell.angle_beta   90.00
_cell.angle_gamma   90.00
#
_symmetry.space_group_name_H-M   'P 1'
#
loop_
_entity.id
_entity.type
_entity.pdbx_description
1 polymer ?
#
loop_
_entity_poly.entity_id
_entity_poly.type
_entity_poly.pdbx_seq_one_letter_code
_entity_poly.pdbx_strand_id
1 'polypeptide(L)'
;MTIVRPYGDTTGDGMVQLSFTLPIPHDKRAEGAAVQLANRMGMDPALLVHAKAMGDGFTFFVVYGRVSHLVDTDKVQVVERDFPLLSAKEVNAVIKRRLRRRLNVVGACIGTDAHTVGIDAILNVKGVAGEKGLEYYRELSVTNMGAQVSVPELVEEARARKADAVLVSQVVTQRDAHLQNTRAMTAAFREAMPAGKRPLLIVGGPRFDELMAGELGVDRIFGRGTTPREVASYLVHALVGPSNHPAAAPERTEGQS
;
A
#
# COMPACT_ATOMS: atom_id res chain seq x y z
N MET A 1 -4.97 -14.83 24.36
CA MET A 1 -5.23 -13.37 24.40
C MET A 1 -3.95 -12.66 24.77
N THR A 2 -3.29 -12.11 23.78
CA THR A 2 -1.98 -11.46 23.95
C THR A 2 -2.16 -9.95 23.90
N ILE A 3 -2.24 -9.33 25.09
CA ILE A 3 -2.38 -7.89 25.21
C ILE A 3 -0.99 -7.26 25.26
N VAL A 4 -0.74 -6.31 24.35
CA VAL A 4 0.52 -5.59 24.25
C VAL A 4 0.35 -4.12 24.63
N ARG A 5 1.40 -3.56 25.21
CA ARG A 5 1.56 -2.14 25.51
C ARG A 5 2.98 -1.69 25.11
N PRO A 6 3.21 -0.40 24.93
CA PRO A 6 4.56 0.10 24.73
C PRO A 6 5.50 -0.35 25.87
N TYR A 7 6.72 -0.73 25.53
CA TYR A 7 7.68 -1.17 26.55
C TYR A 7 8.23 0.01 27.35
N GLY A 8 8.35 1.18 26.73
CA GLY A 8 9.01 2.34 27.30
C GLY A 8 10.54 2.23 27.19
N ASP A 9 11.25 2.51 28.26
CA ASP A 9 12.72 2.36 28.26
C ASP A 9 13.20 1.06 28.91
N THR A 10 13.66 1.08 30.15
CA THR A 10 14.31 -0.09 30.78
C THR A 10 13.38 -0.94 31.64
N THR A 11 12.21 -0.45 32.00
CA THR A 11 11.36 -1.09 33.02
C THR A 11 10.03 -1.61 32.47
N GLY A 12 9.77 -1.42 31.17
CA GLY A 12 8.49 -1.78 30.58
C GLY A 12 7.32 -0.99 31.16
N ASP A 13 7.57 0.27 31.50
CA ASP A 13 6.64 1.15 32.21
C ASP A 13 5.50 1.69 31.33
N GLY A 14 5.57 1.47 30.02
CA GLY A 14 4.59 1.93 29.05
C GLY A 14 4.73 3.41 28.67
N MET A 15 5.82 4.05 29.05
CA MET A 15 6.08 5.44 28.67
C MET A 15 6.42 5.56 27.19
N VAL A 16 5.87 6.57 26.53
CA VAL A 16 6.16 6.90 25.12
C VAL A 16 6.44 8.38 25.00
N GLN A 17 7.18 8.74 23.96
CA GLN A 17 7.38 10.13 23.55
C GLN A 17 6.48 10.44 22.36
N LEU A 18 5.80 11.56 22.42
CA LEU A 18 5.05 12.14 21.31
C LEU A 18 5.60 13.54 21.01
N SER A 19 5.88 13.83 19.74
CA SER A 19 6.26 15.17 19.30
C SER A 19 5.33 15.66 18.21
N PHE A 20 4.93 16.93 18.29
CA PHE A 20 4.01 17.56 17.34
C PHE A 20 4.13 19.07 17.37
N THR A 21 3.59 19.74 16.36
CA THR A 21 3.52 21.20 16.27
C THR A 21 2.06 21.64 16.29
N LEU A 22 1.76 22.69 17.08
CA LEU A 22 0.47 23.35 17.05
C LEU A 22 0.58 24.75 16.41
N PRO A 23 -0.44 25.18 15.65
CA PRO A 23 -0.47 26.50 15.02
C PRO A 23 -0.92 27.59 16.03
N ILE A 24 -0.16 27.73 17.11
CA ILE A 24 -0.38 28.69 18.16
C ILE A 24 0.97 29.26 18.67
N PRO A 25 1.05 30.53 19.07
CA PRO A 25 2.26 31.12 19.68
C PRO A 25 2.61 30.37 20.96
N HIS A 26 3.90 30.41 21.32
CA HIS A 26 4.38 29.78 22.54
C HIS A 26 4.00 30.62 23.77
N ASP A 27 3.11 30.09 24.58
CA ASP A 27 2.71 30.63 25.89
C ASP A 27 2.25 29.46 26.79
N LYS A 28 1.84 29.80 28.03
CA LYS A 28 1.33 28.81 29.00
C LYS A 28 0.05 28.09 28.55
N ARG A 29 -0.78 28.74 27.75
CA ARG A 29 -1.98 28.09 27.17
C ARG A 29 -1.61 27.06 26.12
N ALA A 30 -0.61 27.37 25.28
CA ALA A 30 -0.06 26.46 24.30
C ALA A 30 0.54 25.20 24.95
N GLU A 31 1.30 25.39 26.06
CA GLU A 31 1.84 24.29 26.85
C GLU A 31 0.73 23.40 27.43
N GLY A 32 -0.29 24.02 28.05
CA GLY A 32 -1.45 23.33 28.60
C GLY A 32 -2.27 22.60 27.52
N ALA A 33 -2.43 23.22 26.34
CA ALA A 33 -3.13 22.61 25.20
C ALA A 33 -2.39 21.37 24.68
N ALA A 34 -1.07 21.40 24.63
CA ALA A 34 -0.25 20.26 24.21
C ALA A 34 -0.42 19.06 25.16
N VAL A 35 -0.36 19.30 26.49
CA VAL A 35 -0.60 18.26 27.49
C VAL A 35 -2.03 17.72 27.41
N GLN A 36 -3.02 18.59 27.31
CA GLN A 36 -4.41 18.18 27.21
C GLN A 36 -4.69 17.36 25.94
N LEU A 37 -4.06 17.72 24.82
CA LEU A 37 -4.17 16.97 23.58
C LEU A 37 -3.58 15.56 23.74
N ALA A 38 -2.38 15.44 24.31
CA ALA A 38 -1.75 14.15 24.58
C ALA A 38 -2.59 13.26 25.51
N ASN A 39 -3.18 13.84 26.58
CA ASN A 39 -4.10 13.11 27.44
C ASN A 39 -5.32 12.58 26.67
N ARG A 40 -5.92 13.40 25.79
CA ARG A 40 -7.04 12.97 24.94
C ARG A 40 -6.65 11.89 23.93
N MET A 41 -5.38 11.81 23.55
CA MET A 41 -4.83 10.73 22.72
C MET A 41 -4.55 9.43 23.51
N GLY A 42 -4.86 9.41 24.80
CA GLY A 42 -4.67 8.23 25.65
C GLY A 42 -3.30 8.16 26.34
N MET A 43 -2.58 9.28 26.43
CA MET A 43 -1.35 9.40 27.22
C MET A 43 -1.69 10.00 28.58
N ASP A 44 -1.85 9.17 29.62
CA ASP A 44 -2.24 9.63 30.96
C ASP A 44 -1.37 8.98 32.06
N PRO A 45 -0.67 9.76 32.89
CA PRO A 45 -0.48 11.21 32.75
C PRO A 45 0.45 11.60 31.60
N ALA A 46 0.20 12.75 30.96
CA ALA A 46 1.09 13.35 30.00
C ALA A 46 1.91 14.49 30.63
N LEU A 47 3.21 14.53 30.35
CA LEU A 47 4.17 15.49 30.86
C LEU A 47 4.81 16.26 29.70
N LEU A 48 4.72 17.58 29.72
CA LEU A 48 5.47 18.42 28.77
C LEU A 48 6.96 18.40 29.14
N VAL A 49 7.80 17.96 28.23
CA VAL A 49 9.25 17.87 28.40
C VAL A 49 9.96 19.04 27.72
N HIS A 50 9.45 19.44 26.55
CA HIS A 50 10.03 20.51 25.75
C HIS A 50 8.98 21.26 24.97
N ALA A 51 9.14 22.58 24.87
CA ALA A 51 8.37 23.46 24.00
C ALA A 51 9.31 24.47 23.36
N LYS A 52 9.13 24.72 22.05
CA LYS A 52 9.94 25.67 21.30
C LYS A 52 9.09 26.40 20.26
N ALA A 53 9.13 27.74 20.32
CA ALA A 53 8.55 28.54 19.24
C ALA A 53 9.30 28.28 17.92
N MET A 54 8.55 28.06 16.86
CA MET A 54 9.06 27.76 15.49
C MET A 54 8.90 28.96 14.55
N GLY A 55 8.62 30.16 15.08
CA GLY A 55 8.28 31.37 14.31
C GLY A 55 6.80 31.38 13.88
N ASP A 56 6.35 32.54 13.39
CA ASP A 56 5.05 32.78 12.75
C ASP A 56 3.81 32.08 13.35
N GLY A 57 3.76 32.07 14.70
CA GLY A 57 2.59 31.52 15.39
C GLY A 57 2.55 30.00 15.53
N PHE A 58 3.65 29.30 15.34
CA PHE A 58 3.76 27.85 15.55
C PHE A 58 4.64 27.49 16.74
N THR A 59 4.27 26.46 17.48
CA THR A 59 5.07 25.92 18.59
C THR A 59 5.23 24.41 18.46
N PHE A 60 6.47 23.94 18.55
CA PHE A 60 6.82 22.52 18.61
C PHE A 60 6.84 22.06 20.06
N PHE A 61 6.29 20.87 20.31
CA PHE A 61 6.19 20.25 21.62
C PHE A 61 6.77 18.85 21.63
N VAL A 62 7.37 18.48 22.76
CA VAL A 62 7.71 17.08 23.10
C VAL A 62 7.01 16.76 24.40
N VAL A 63 6.18 15.73 24.38
CA VAL A 63 5.38 15.26 25.52
C VAL A 63 5.72 13.81 25.79
N TYR A 64 5.96 13.46 27.06
CA TYR A 64 6.04 12.10 27.53
C TYR A 64 4.76 11.72 28.24
N GLY A 65 4.34 10.45 28.09
CA GLY A 65 3.17 9.97 28.80
C GLY A 65 3.06 8.48 28.75
N ARG A 66 2.30 7.94 29.69
CA ARG A 66 1.98 6.51 29.70
C ARG A 66 0.75 6.26 28.84
N VAL A 67 0.85 5.29 27.91
CA VAL A 67 -0.28 4.93 27.07
C VAL A 67 -1.27 4.08 27.89
N SER A 68 -2.52 4.54 27.96
CA SER A 68 -3.61 3.85 28.66
C SER A 68 -4.29 2.78 27.81
N HIS A 69 -4.20 2.90 26.47
CA HIS A 69 -4.83 1.97 25.55
C HIS A 69 -3.91 0.78 25.25
N LEU A 70 -4.50 -0.42 25.33
CA LEU A 70 -3.82 -1.68 25.09
C LEU A 70 -4.36 -2.31 23.81
N VAL A 71 -3.53 -3.06 23.11
CA VAL A 71 -3.90 -3.75 21.88
C VAL A 71 -3.91 -5.27 22.13
N ASP A 72 -5.03 -5.91 21.80
CA ASP A 72 -5.15 -7.36 21.74
C ASP A 72 -4.70 -7.83 20.36
N THR A 73 -3.52 -8.45 20.31
CA THR A 73 -2.91 -8.87 19.04
C THR A 73 -3.72 -9.95 18.32
N ASP A 74 -4.53 -10.72 19.05
CA ASP A 74 -5.39 -11.76 18.45
C ASP A 74 -6.56 -11.13 17.65
N LYS A 75 -6.83 -9.84 17.86
CA LYS A 75 -7.87 -9.08 17.16
C LYS A 75 -7.34 -8.16 16.07
N VAL A 76 -6.02 -8.08 15.90
CA VAL A 76 -5.42 -7.26 14.86
C VAL A 76 -5.69 -7.91 13.50
N GLN A 77 -6.40 -7.19 12.64
CA GLN A 77 -6.62 -7.62 11.26
C GLN A 77 -5.39 -7.28 10.44
N VAL A 78 -4.85 -8.28 9.76
CA VAL A 78 -3.73 -8.14 8.82
C VAL A 78 -4.10 -8.78 7.50
N VAL A 79 -3.65 -8.21 6.40
CA VAL A 79 -3.77 -8.84 5.09
C VAL A 79 -2.53 -9.70 4.88
N GLU A 80 -2.69 -11.01 5.03
CA GLU A 80 -1.63 -11.96 4.71
C GLU A 80 -1.63 -12.28 3.22
N ARG A 81 -0.44 -12.64 2.71
CA ARG A 81 -0.33 -13.09 1.33
C ARG A 81 -0.98 -14.46 1.19
N ASP A 82 -2.03 -14.53 0.40
CA ASP A 82 -2.84 -15.71 0.12
C ASP A 82 -2.40 -16.45 -1.15
N PHE A 83 -1.25 -16.11 -1.71
CA PHE A 83 -0.68 -16.72 -2.92
C PHE A 83 0.84 -16.95 -2.77
N PRO A 84 1.40 -17.98 -3.44
CA PRO A 84 2.82 -18.25 -3.41
C PRO A 84 3.61 -17.23 -4.24
N LEU A 85 4.82 -16.88 -3.78
CA LEU A 85 5.76 -16.10 -4.59
C LEU A 85 6.43 -16.98 -5.64
N LEU A 86 6.22 -16.61 -6.91
CA LEU A 86 6.78 -17.29 -8.07
C LEU A 86 8.00 -16.54 -8.61
N SER A 87 9.00 -17.25 -9.08
CA SER A 87 10.07 -16.66 -9.88
C SER A 87 9.57 -16.25 -11.27
N ALA A 88 10.29 -15.37 -11.97
CA ALA A 88 9.92 -14.97 -13.33
C ALA A 88 9.81 -16.17 -14.29
N LYS A 89 10.62 -17.20 -14.11
CA LYS A 89 10.56 -18.45 -14.89
C LYS A 89 9.25 -19.20 -14.62
N GLU A 90 8.84 -19.30 -13.37
CA GLU A 90 7.60 -19.98 -12.98
C GLU A 90 6.37 -19.21 -13.47
N VAL A 91 6.32 -17.87 -13.27
CA VAL A 91 5.27 -17.01 -13.80
C VAL A 91 5.08 -17.23 -15.30
N ASN A 92 6.17 -17.12 -16.08
CA ASN A 92 6.12 -17.33 -17.52
C ASN A 92 5.65 -18.75 -17.88
N ALA A 93 6.13 -19.76 -17.18
CA ALA A 93 5.74 -21.16 -17.44
C ALA A 93 4.24 -21.40 -17.16
N VAL A 94 3.70 -20.84 -16.10
CA VAL A 94 2.28 -20.97 -15.74
C VAL A 94 1.40 -20.27 -16.78
N ILE A 95 1.72 -19.01 -17.13
CA ILE A 95 0.96 -18.25 -18.14
C ILE A 95 0.94 -19.02 -19.47
N LYS A 96 2.12 -19.40 -19.97
CA LYS A 96 2.24 -20.15 -21.23
C LYS A 96 1.45 -21.46 -21.24
N ARG A 97 1.51 -22.22 -20.15
CA ARG A 97 0.84 -23.52 -20.05
C ARG A 97 -0.68 -23.41 -19.93
N ARG A 98 -1.17 -22.44 -19.12
CA ARG A 98 -2.58 -22.34 -18.74
C ARG A 98 -3.37 -21.45 -19.68
N LEU A 99 -2.83 -20.29 -20.04
CA LEU A 99 -3.54 -19.28 -20.83
C LEU A 99 -3.21 -19.39 -22.33
N ARG A 100 -2.05 -19.91 -22.69
CA ARG A 100 -1.57 -20.03 -24.08
C ARG A 100 -1.56 -18.71 -24.86
N ARG A 101 -1.53 -17.59 -24.17
CA ARG A 101 -1.38 -16.24 -24.67
C ARG A 101 -0.67 -15.38 -23.64
N ARG A 102 -0.13 -14.26 -24.05
CA ARG A 102 0.43 -13.27 -23.10
C ARG A 102 -0.70 -12.61 -22.32
N LEU A 103 -0.41 -12.23 -21.08
CA LEU A 103 -1.29 -11.37 -20.29
C LEU A 103 -1.02 -9.91 -20.63
N ASN A 104 -2.06 -9.13 -20.87
CA ASN A 104 -1.98 -7.71 -21.12
C ASN A 104 -2.18 -6.92 -19.82
N VAL A 105 -1.17 -6.17 -19.44
CA VAL A 105 -1.16 -5.34 -18.24
C VAL A 105 -1.06 -3.88 -18.65
N VAL A 106 -1.97 -3.06 -18.18
CA VAL A 106 -1.96 -1.61 -18.37
C VAL A 106 -1.70 -0.96 -17.02
N GLY A 107 -0.77 -0.01 -16.96
CA GLY A 107 -0.46 0.71 -15.74
C GLY A 107 -0.44 2.22 -15.92
N ALA A 108 -0.86 2.96 -14.89
CA ALA A 108 -0.95 4.42 -14.91
C ALA A 108 -0.89 5.05 -13.51
N CYS A 109 -0.58 6.34 -13.46
CA CYS A 109 -0.96 7.21 -12.36
C CYS A 109 -2.14 8.07 -12.83
N ILE A 110 -3.27 8.01 -12.13
CA ILE A 110 -4.52 8.63 -12.58
C ILE A 110 -4.80 9.97 -11.91
N GLY A 111 -5.68 10.76 -12.55
CA GLY A 111 -6.10 12.07 -12.08
C GLY A 111 -4.97 13.09 -12.16
N THR A 112 -4.72 13.81 -11.07
CA THR A 112 -3.66 14.83 -11.00
C THR A 112 -2.32 14.28 -10.50
N ASP A 113 -2.20 12.96 -10.31
CA ASP A 113 -0.97 12.36 -9.78
C ASP A 113 0.12 12.27 -10.85
N ALA A 114 1.21 13.03 -10.63
CA ALA A 114 2.37 13.09 -11.50
C ALA A 114 3.52 12.16 -11.04
N HIS A 115 3.33 11.38 -9.97
CA HIS A 115 4.39 10.60 -9.32
C HIS A 115 4.49 9.20 -9.92
N THR A 116 5.26 9.04 -10.99
CA THR A 116 5.41 7.74 -11.69
C THR A 116 6.34 6.75 -11.02
N VAL A 117 7.15 7.17 -10.04
CA VAL A 117 8.18 6.31 -9.43
C VAL A 117 7.62 4.96 -8.96
N GLY A 118 6.42 4.96 -8.35
CA GLY A 118 5.79 3.74 -7.87
C GLY A 118 5.38 2.79 -8.99
N ILE A 119 4.70 3.31 -10.03
CA ILE A 119 4.27 2.48 -11.15
C ILE A 119 5.45 2.03 -12.00
N ASP A 120 6.44 2.90 -12.21
CA ASP A 120 7.67 2.56 -12.95
C ASP A 120 8.49 1.48 -12.24
N ALA A 121 8.56 1.52 -10.91
CA ALA A 121 9.24 0.49 -10.11
C ALA A 121 8.64 -0.91 -10.32
N ILE A 122 7.32 -0.99 -10.54
CA ILE A 122 6.62 -2.25 -10.78
C ILE A 122 6.69 -2.65 -12.25
N LEU A 123 6.44 -1.74 -13.17
CA LEU A 123 6.29 -2.06 -14.60
C LEU A 123 7.61 -2.15 -15.34
N ASN A 124 8.48 -1.14 -15.19
CA ASN A 124 9.69 -0.98 -15.99
C ASN A 124 10.67 -2.15 -15.78
N VAL A 125 11.29 -2.60 -16.87
CA VAL A 125 12.26 -3.71 -16.86
C VAL A 125 13.35 -3.60 -15.81
N LYS A 126 13.72 -2.38 -15.43
CA LYS A 126 14.72 -2.11 -14.38
C LYS A 126 14.27 -2.64 -13.02
N GLY A 127 12.99 -2.46 -12.69
CA GLY A 127 12.40 -2.90 -11.42
C GLY A 127 12.90 -2.15 -10.19
N VAL A 128 12.76 -2.77 -9.04
CA VAL A 128 13.12 -2.21 -7.72
C VAL A 128 13.59 -3.32 -6.77
N ALA A 129 14.37 -2.96 -5.76
CA ALA A 129 14.85 -3.88 -4.70
C ALA A 129 15.54 -5.15 -5.23
N GLY A 130 16.28 -5.02 -6.35
CA GLY A 130 16.98 -6.15 -6.98
C GLY A 130 16.08 -7.04 -7.84
N GLU A 131 14.79 -6.82 -7.89
CA GLU A 131 13.83 -7.55 -8.71
C GLU A 131 13.52 -6.80 -10.02
N LYS A 132 13.36 -7.54 -11.10
CA LYS A 132 13.00 -7.00 -12.41
C LYS A 132 11.51 -6.70 -12.49
N GLY A 133 11.15 -5.58 -13.12
CA GLY A 133 9.76 -5.20 -13.34
C GLY A 133 9.00 -6.10 -14.31
N LEU A 134 7.69 -5.88 -14.44
CA LEU A 134 6.81 -6.74 -15.22
C LEU A 134 7.19 -6.84 -16.70
N GLU A 135 7.80 -5.81 -17.28
CA GLU A 135 8.30 -5.83 -18.66
C GLU A 135 9.39 -6.91 -18.91
N TYR A 136 10.06 -7.36 -17.86
CA TYR A 136 11.04 -8.45 -17.95
C TYR A 136 10.40 -9.82 -18.21
N TYR A 137 9.13 -9.99 -17.85
CA TYR A 137 8.43 -11.26 -17.96
C TYR A 137 7.95 -11.47 -19.39
N ARG A 138 8.48 -12.50 -20.07
CA ARG A 138 8.21 -12.74 -21.51
C ARG A 138 6.72 -12.95 -21.84
N GLU A 139 5.98 -13.49 -20.91
CA GLU A 139 4.55 -13.80 -21.10
C GLU A 139 3.64 -12.65 -20.60
N LEU A 140 4.20 -11.52 -20.18
CA LEU A 140 3.48 -10.28 -19.93
C LEU A 140 3.67 -9.31 -21.09
N SER A 141 2.61 -8.62 -21.46
CA SER A 141 2.61 -7.48 -22.39
C SER A 141 2.21 -6.25 -21.59
N VAL A 142 3.17 -5.38 -21.30
CA VAL A 142 2.99 -4.25 -20.39
C VAL A 142 2.86 -2.96 -21.19
N THR A 143 1.85 -2.16 -20.85
CA THR A 143 1.67 -0.81 -21.35
C THR A 143 1.70 0.15 -20.18
N ASN A 144 2.70 1.02 -20.11
CA ASN A 144 2.79 2.09 -19.13
C ASN A 144 2.27 3.39 -19.75
N MET A 145 1.17 3.91 -19.25
CA MET A 145 0.56 5.16 -19.72
C MET A 145 1.16 6.41 -19.05
N GLY A 146 2.01 6.21 -18.02
CA GLY A 146 2.63 7.32 -17.30
C GLY A 146 1.74 7.98 -16.28
N ALA A 147 1.85 9.31 -16.18
CA ALA A 147 1.21 10.12 -15.15
C ALA A 147 0.00 10.90 -15.67
N GLN A 148 -0.83 11.34 -14.73
CA GLN A 148 -1.97 12.23 -14.97
C GLN A 148 -2.98 11.72 -16.02
N VAL A 149 -3.10 10.39 -16.09
CA VAL A 149 -4.04 9.74 -17.01
C VAL A 149 -5.46 9.93 -16.51
N SER A 150 -6.35 10.36 -17.37
CA SER A 150 -7.75 10.44 -17.02
C SER A 150 -8.40 9.04 -16.93
N VAL A 151 -9.41 8.90 -16.10
CA VAL A 151 -10.13 7.62 -15.96
C VAL A 151 -10.73 7.16 -17.30
N PRO A 152 -11.37 8.02 -18.12
CA PRO A 152 -11.86 7.60 -19.44
C PRO A 152 -10.75 7.06 -20.36
N GLU A 153 -9.60 7.75 -20.43
CA GLU A 153 -8.44 7.28 -21.23
C GLU A 153 -7.93 5.92 -20.75
N LEU A 154 -7.84 5.71 -19.43
CA LEU A 154 -7.43 4.43 -18.87
C LEU A 154 -8.40 3.31 -19.25
N VAL A 155 -9.71 3.57 -19.18
CA VAL A 155 -10.74 2.58 -19.55
C VAL A 155 -10.67 2.24 -21.04
N GLU A 156 -10.47 3.25 -21.89
CA GLU A 156 -10.37 3.07 -23.34
C GLU A 156 -9.12 2.27 -23.72
N GLU A 157 -7.96 2.60 -23.15
CA GLU A 157 -6.71 1.86 -23.38
C GLU A 157 -6.82 0.42 -22.89
N ALA A 158 -7.39 0.20 -21.69
CA ALA A 158 -7.61 -1.13 -21.17
C ALA A 158 -8.51 -1.97 -22.07
N ARG A 159 -9.56 -1.35 -22.66
CA ARG A 159 -10.45 -2.00 -23.63
C ARG A 159 -9.73 -2.31 -24.94
N ALA A 160 -9.01 -1.32 -25.50
CA ALA A 160 -8.29 -1.47 -26.77
C ALA A 160 -7.22 -2.57 -26.70
N ARG A 161 -6.52 -2.66 -25.56
CA ARG A 161 -5.51 -3.69 -25.30
C ARG A 161 -6.09 -5.02 -24.85
N LYS A 162 -7.39 -5.11 -24.58
CA LYS A 162 -7.99 -6.26 -23.92
C LYS A 162 -7.23 -6.62 -22.65
N ALA A 163 -7.04 -5.63 -21.79
CA ALA A 163 -6.25 -5.77 -20.57
C ALA A 163 -6.80 -6.87 -19.68
N ASP A 164 -5.93 -7.71 -19.18
CA ASP A 164 -6.22 -8.71 -18.15
C ASP A 164 -6.12 -8.09 -16.75
N ALA A 165 -5.26 -7.07 -16.60
CA ALA A 165 -5.11 -6.32 -15.36
C ALA A 165 -4.81 -4.85 -15.64
N VAL A 166 -5.31 -4.00 -14.77
CA VAL A 166 -5.01 -2.56 -14.70
C VAL A 166 -4.37 -2.28 -13.35
N LEU A 167 -3.17 -1.70 -13.39
CA LEU A 167 -2.40 -1.32 -12.21
C LEU A 167 -2.37 0.21 -12.10
N VAL A 168 -2.83 0.73 -10.98
CA VAL A 168 -2.84 2.17 -10.73
C VAL A 168 -2.01 2.51 -9.50
N SER A 169 -1.07 3.43 -9.65
CA SER A 169 -0.31 3.99 -8.53
C SER A 169 -0.82 5.38 -8.19
N GLN A 170 -1.00 5.65 -6.90
CA GLN A 170 -1.37 6.98 -6.43
C GLN A 170 -0.62 7.35 -5.15
N VAL A 171 -0.02 8.52 -5.15
CA VAL A 171 0.74 9.11 -4.04
C VAL A 171 0.03 10.34 -3.48
N VAL A 172 -0.69 11.07 -4.32
CA VAL A 172 -1.42 12.29 -3.93
C VAL A 172 -2.63 11.92 -3.08
N THR A 173 -2.62 12.36 -1.83
CA THR A 173 -3.66 12.02 -0.83
C THR A 173 -4.41 13.22 -0.27
N GLN A 174 -4.12 14.43 -0.77
CA GLN A 174 -4.83 15.64 -0.35
C GLN A 174 -6.33 15.47 -0.52
N ARG A 175 -7.11 15.77 0.54
CA ARG A 175 -8.57 15.62 0.55
C ARG A 175 -9.05 14.23 0.11
N ASP A 176 -8.30 13.17 0.44
CA ASP A 176 -8.60 11.79 0.05
C ASP A 176 -8.68 11.54 -1.46
N ALA A 177 -7.95 12.33 -2.26
CA ALA A 177 -7.96 12.24 -3.71
C ALA A 177 -7.71 10.80 -4.23
N HIS A 178 -6.78 10.06 -3.62
CA HIS A 178 -6.49 8.67 -3.97
C HIS A 178 -7.73 7.76 -3.82
N LEU A 179 -8.52 7.92 -2.75
CA LEU A 179 -9.75 7.15 -2.55
C LEU A 179 -10.84 7.54 -3.54
N GLN A 180 -11.03 8.86 -3.76
CA GLN A 180 -12.02 9.38 -4.71
C GLN A 180 -11.72 8.94 -6.14
N ASN A 181 -10.47 9.06 -6.57
CA ASN A 181 -10.02 8.63 -7.89
C ASN A 181 -10.21 7.11 -8.08
N THR A 182 -9.90 6.32 -7.05
CA THR A 182 -10.08 4.87 -7.11
C THR A 182 -11.56 4.51 -7.24
N ARG A 183 -12.46 5.13 -6.47
CA ARG A 183 -13.91 4.90 -6.60
C ARG A 183 -14.43 5.32 -7.98
N ALA A 184 -13.99 6.47 -8.50
CA ALA A 184 -14.36 6.91 -9.84
C ALA A 184 -13.88 5.92 -10.92
N MET A 185 -12.66 5.43 -10.81
CA MET A 185 -12.10 4.42 -11.70
C MET A 185 -12.92 3.13 -11.67
N THR A 186 -13.18 2.58 -10.48
CA THR A 186 -13.94 1.32 -10.36
C THR A 186 -15.36 1.45 -10.88
N ALA A 187 -16.02 2.60 -10.66
CA ALA A 187 -17.33 2.90 -11.23
C ALA A 187 -17.28 2.92 -12.77
N ALA A 188 -16.31 3.62 -13.36
CA ALA A 188 -16.15 3.72 -14.81
C ALA A 188 -15.88 2.35 -15.45
N PHE A 189 -15.06 1.48 -14.85
CA PHE A 189 -14.85 0.13 -15.36
C PHE A 189 -16.11 -0.75 -15.23
N ARG A 190 -16.90 -0.56 -14.19
CA ARG A 190 -18.19 -1.29 -14.05
C ARG A 190 -19.21 -0.86 -15.11
N GLU A 191 -19.25 0.42 -15.43
CA GLU A 191 -20.14 0.96 -16.47
C GLU A 191 -19.70 0.54 -17.87
N ALA A 192 -18.40 0.65 -18.15
CA ALA A 192 -17.84 0.42 -19.48
C ALA A 192 -17.74 -1.05 -19.88
N MET A 193 -17.65 -1.96 -18.92
CA MET A 193 -17.37 -3.39 -19.19
C MET A 193 -18.29 -4.31 -18.37
N PRO A 194 -18.93 -5.31 -19.00
CA PRO A 194 -19.79 -6.26 -18.30
C PRO A 194 -18.98 -7.11 -17.29
N ALA A 195 -19.68 -7.58 -16.25
CA ALA A 195 -19.11 -8.52 -15.31
C ALA A 195 -18.50 -9.75 -16.03
N GLY A 196 -17.30 -10.17 -15.60
CA GLY A 196 -16.56 -11.28 -16.24
C GLY A 196 -15.72 -10.88 -17.45
N LYS A 197 -15.81 -9.63 -17.95
CA LYS A 197 -14.93 -9.09 -19.01
C LYS A 197 -14.06 -7.91 -18.51
N ARG A 198 -14.21 -7.54 -17.26
CA ARG A 198 -13.39 -6.49 -16.66
C ARG A 198 -12.00 -7.04 -16.33
N PRO A 199 -10.94 -6.23 -16.52
CA PRO A 199 -9.63 -6.59 -16.03
C PRO A 199 -9.62 -6.63 -14.50
N LEU A 200 -8.62 -7.29 -13.90
CA LEU A 200 -8.31 -7.10 -12.49
C LEU A 200 -7.95 -5.64 -12.25
N LEU A 201 -8.58 -5.02 -11.27
CA LEU A 201 -8.29 -3.65 -10.86
C LEU A 201 -7.41 -3.67 -9.61
N ILE A 202 -6.19 -3.21 -9.76
CA ILE A 202 -5.16 -3.26 -8.72
C ILE A 202 -4.70 -1.83 -8.46
N VAL A 203 -4.69 -1.42 -7.21
CA VAL A 203 -4.15 -0.11 -6.84
C VAL A 203 -2.96 -0.25 -5.90
N GLY A 204 -2.03 0.69 -5.98
CA GLY A 204 -0.86 0.75 -5.13
C GLY A 204 -0.54 2.16 -4.69
N GLY A 205 0.10 2.27 -3.54
CA GLY A 205 0.56 3.55 -3.02
C GLY A 205 0.82 3.50 -1.52
N PRO A 206 1.64 4.44 -1.00
CA PRO A 206 2.15 4.37 0.37
C PRO A 206 1.11 4.66 1.45
N ARG A 207 -0.09 5.11 1.06
CA ARG A 207 -1.17 5.51 1.97
C ARG A 207 -2.48 4.75 1.76
N PHE A 208 -2.47 3.72 0.97
CA PHE A 208 -3.59 2.80 0.90
C PHE A 208 -3.55 1.82 2.07
N ASP A 209 -4.71 1.57 2.63
CA ASP A 209 -4.94 0.45 3.54
C ASP A 209 -5.43 -0.76 2.71
N GLU A 210 -4.71 -1.85 2.78
CA GLU A 210 -5.03 -3.07 2.01
C GLU A 210 -6.40 -3.65 2.37
N LEU A 211 -6.89 -3.42 3.59
CA LEU A 211 -8.22 -3.83 4.04
C LEU A 211 -9.37 -3.12 3.30
N MET A 212 -9.10 -1.98 2.67
CA MET A 212 -10.10 -1.20 1.93
C MET A 212 -10.41 -1.74 0.53
N ALA A 213 -9.77 -2.80 0.07
CA ALA A 213 -9.93 -3.30 -1.30
C ALA A 213 -11.41 -3.54 -1.67
N GLY A 214 -12.16 -4.20 -0.79
CA GLY A 214 -13.59 -4.47 -0.97
C GLY A 214 -14.44 -3.19 -1.01
N GLU A 215 -14.18 -2.23 -0.12
CA GLU A 215 -14.88 -0.94 -0.08
C GLU A 215 -14.64 -0.12 -1.35
N LEU A 216 -13.39 -0.10 -1.83
CA LEU A 216 -13.02 0.63 -3.04
C LEU A 216 -13.42 -0.11 -4.33
N GLY A 217 -13.81 -1.38 -4.22
CA GLY A 217 -14.23 -2.21 -5.33
C GLY A 217 -13.09 -2.60 -6.27
N VAL A 218 -11.87 -2.69 -5.74
CA VAL A 218 -10.68 -3.20 -6.45
C VAL A 218 -10.38 -4.63 -6.03
N ASP A 219 -9.68 -5.37 -6.88
CA ASP A 219 -9.37 -6.78 -6.63
C ASP A 219 -8.20 -6.94 -5.65
N ARG A 220 -7.27 -5.98 -5.64
CA ARG A 220 -6.14 -5.96 -4.71
C ARG A 220 -5.63 -4.54 -4.48
N ILE A 221 -5.16 -4.30 -3.27
CA ILE A 221 -4.35 -3.15 -2.91
C ILE A 221 -2.95 -3.64 -2.55
N PHE A 222 -1.95 -2.94 -3.06
CA PHE A 222 -0.55 -3.17 -2.71
C PHE A 222 0.03 -1.97 -1.97
N GLY A 223 0.50 -2.22 -0.75
CA GLY A 223 1.07 -1.22 0.12
C GLY A 223 2.55 -0.94 -0.13
N ARG A 224 3.17 -0.30 0.83
CA ARG A 224 4.60 0.03 0.81
C ARG A 224 5.46 -1.26 0.84
N GLY A 225 6.49 -1.30 0.03
CA GLY A 225 7.45 -2.42 -0.01
C GLY A 225 7.07 -3.55 -0.96
N THR A 226 5.93 -3.44 -1.64
CA THR A 226 5.54 -4.40 -2.68
C THR A 226 6.56 -4.45 -3.80
N THR A 227 6.86 -5.65 -4.25
CA THR A 227 7.82 -5.91 -5.32
C THR A 227 7.15 -6.31 -6.63
N PRO A 228 7.81 -6.13 -7.79
CA PRO A 228 7.29 -6.61 -9.08
C PRO A 228 7.01 -8.11 -9.09
N ARG A 229 7.83 -8.89 -8.41
CA ARG A 229 7.64 -10.34 -8.26
C ARG A 229 6.34 -10.68 -7.56
N GLU A 230 6.02 -9.93 -6.52
CA GLU A 230 4.77 -10.11 -5.77
C GLU A 230 3.56 -9.81 -6.65
N VAL A 231 3.59 -8.69 -7.38
CA VAL A 231 2.52 -8.33 -8.32
C VAL A 231 2.38 -9.39 -9.42
N ALA A 232 3.47 -9.84 -10.05
CA ALA A 232 3.43 -10.88 -11.07
C ALA A 232 2.86 -12.20 -10.54
N SER A 233 3.21 -12.58 -9.32
CA SER A 233 2.69 -13.79 -8.66
C SER A 233 1.20 -13.69 -8.40
N TYR A 234 0.73 -12.53 -7.93
CA TYR A 234 -0.69 -12.26 -7.73
C TYR A 234 -1.48 -12.33 -9.05
N LEU A 235 -0.99 -11.71 -10.12
CA LEU A 235 -1.63 -11.75 -11.44
C LEU A 235 -1.86 -13.20 -11.90
N VAL A 236 -0.85 -14.05 -11.76
CA VAL A 236 -0.96 -15.46 -12.12
C VAL A 236 -1.99 -16.16 -11.23
N HIS A 237 -1.92 -15.95 -9.92
CA HIS A 237 -2.85 -16.57 -8.98
C HIS A 237 -4.30 -16.18 -9.26
N ALA A 238 -4.57 -14.89 -9.45
CA ALA A 238 -5.92 -14.37 -9.65
C ALA A 238 -6.52 -14.74 -11.02
N LEU A 239 -5.70 -14.78 -12.09
CA LEU A 239 -6.18 -15.01 -13.46
C LEU A 239 -6.18 -16.48 -13.88
N VAL A 240 -5.34 -17.30 -13.24
CA VAL A 240 -5.17 -18.70 -13.61
C VAL A 240 -5.78 -19.66 -12.58
N GLY A 241 -6.15 -19.13 -11.41
CA GLY A 241 -6.65 -19.89 -10.26
C GLY A 241 -5.53 -20.61 -9.49
N PRO A 242 -5.86 -21.17 -8.32
CA PRO A 242 -4.88 -21.86 -7.51
C PRO A 242 -4.26 -23.00 -8.30
N SER A 243 -3.00 -22.84 -8.67
CA SER A 243 -2.21 -23.94 -9.19
C SER A 243 -1.97 -24.91 -8.04
N ASN A 244 -2.21 -26.20 -8.23
CA ASN A 244 -1.64 -27.26 -7.41
C ASN A 244 -0.11 -27.20 -7.56
N HIS A 245 0.53 -26.25 -6.90
CA HIS A 245 1.97 -26.27 -6.69
C HIS A 245 2.25 -27.15 -5.48
N PRO A 246 3.13 -28.13 -5.60
CA PRO A 246 3.69 -28.74 -4.41
C PRO A 246 4.32 -27.60 -3.60
N ALA A 247 4.02 -27.55 -2.30
CA ALA A 247 4.56 -26.57 -1.38
C ALA A 247 6.08 -26.44 -1.60
N ALA A 248 6.55 -25.22 -1.79
CA ALA A 248 7.98 -24.97 -1.85
C ALA A 248 8.62 -25.57 -0.60
N ALA A 249 9.61 -26.44 -0.79
CA ALA A 249 10.36 -27.02 0.31
C ALA A 249 10.90 -25.89 1.19
N PRO A 250 10.86 -26.00 2.53
CA PRO A 250 11.39 -24.97 3.40
C PRO A 250 12.86 -24.75 3.06
N GLU A 251 13.24 -23.49 2.87
CA GLU A 251 14.64 -23.09 2.70
C GLU A 251 15.43 -23.66 3.89
N ARG A 252 16.39 -24.53 3.58
CA ARG A 252 17.33 -25.00 4.58
C ARG A 252 18.14 -23.79 5.05
N THR A 253 17.92 -23.36 6.27
CA THR A 253 18.87 -22.52 7.00
C THR A 253 20.16 -23.30 7.13
N GLU A 254 21.14 -22.99 6.30
CA GLU A 254 22.51 -23.45 6.51
C GLU A 254 23.00 -22.87 7.84
N GLY A 255 23.12 -23.74 8.83
CA GLY A 255 23.67 -23.42 10.12
C GLY A 255 25.13 -23.01 9.95
N GLN A 256 25.45 -21.86 10.50
CA GLN A 256 26.83 -21.46 10.75
C GLN A 256 27.44 -22.45 11.77
N SER A 257 28.49 -23.12 11.33
CA SER A 257 29.49 -23.78 12.16
C SER A 257 30.56 -22.76 12.53
#